data_1112741c0d3887323619ed1d5ec7ef3e
#
_entry.id   1112741c0d3887323619ed1d5ec7ef3e
#
_cell.length_a   1.000
_cell.length_b   1.000
_cell.length_c   1.000
_cell.angle_alpha   90.00
_cell.angle_beta   90.00
_cell.angle_gamma   90.00
#
_symmetry.space_group_name_H-M   'P 1'
#
loop_
_entity.id
_entity.type
_entity.pdbx_description
1 polymer ?
#
loop_
_entity_poly.entity_id
_entity_poly.type
_entity_poly.pdbx_seq_one_letter_code
_entity_poly.pdbx_strand_id
1 'polypeptide(L)'
;MTTIDRTRPVMVTGANGYVASWLVKRLLDDGLTVHAAVRNPNDEKKIAHLKEAAAKSSGQIKFFVGDLLKPGSCKAAMEGCELVYHTASPFTTTVKDPQKELIDPAVKGTENVLRSATEVDSVKRVVVTSSCAAIYGDAIDTVNAPGGKLTEEIWNTTSSLEYQPYSFSKTLAEKKAWELAKSQDKWDLVTVNMSLVMGPALNPGNTTSASINILKMLGGGEMKMGAPRMGVGLVDVRDVA
;
A
#
# COMPACT_ATOMS: atom_id res chain seq x y z
N MET A 1 -9.27 17.17 -13.95
CA MET A 1 -8.58 15.90 -13.57
C MET A 1 -7.46 15.64 -14.57
N THR A 2 -6.30 15.28 -14.08
CA THR A 2 -5.14 14.96 -14.93
C THR A 2 -5.44 13.73 -15.79
N THR A 3 -5.30 13.83 -17.10
CA THR A 3 -5.46 12.69 -18.02
C THR A 3 -4.16 11.88 -18.03
N ILE A 4 -4.27 10.57 -17.80
CA ILE A 4 -3.14 9.63 -17.81
C ILE A 4 -3.11 8.90 -19.15
N ASP A 5 -1.97 8.90 -19.80
CA ASP A 5 -1.74 8.15 -21.04
C ASP A 5 -1.54 6.66 -20.73
N ARG A 6 -2.52 5.85 -21.10
CA ARG A 6 -2.51 4.40 -20.86
C ARG A 6 -1.50 3.62 -21.72
N THR A 7 -0.86 4.26 -22.68
CA THR A 7 0.24 3.65 -23.44
C THR A 7 1.57 3.74 -22.73
N ARG A 8 1.68 4.59 -21.71
CA ARG A 8 2.86 4.73 -20.85
C ARG A 8 2.91 3.62 -19.80
N PRO A 9 4.10 3.22 -19.36
CA PRO A 9 4.21 2.28 -18.27
C PRO A 9 3.64 2.87 -16.97
N VAL A 10 3.19 2.00 -16.08
CA VAL A 10 2.76 2.34 -14.73
C VAL A 10 3.71 1.72 -13.71
N MET A 11 4.00 2.44 -12.63
CA MET A 11 4.91 1.96 -11.61
C MET A 11 4.14 1.50 -10.37
N VAL A 12 4.53 0.34 -9.81
CA VAL A 12 3.97 -0.19 -8.56
C VAL A 12 5.10 -0.48 -7.57
N THR A 13 5.08 0.17 -6.39
CA THR A 13 6.02 -0.14 -5.31
C THR A 13 5.58 -1.37 -4.53
N GLY A 14 6.55 -2.18 -4.08
CA GLY A 14 6.25 -3.40 -3.32
C GLY A 14 5.38 -4.37 -4.10
N ALA A 15 5.60 -4.45 -5.42
CA ALA A 15 4.75 -5.14 -6.40
C ALA A 15 4.45 -6.61 -6.05
N ASN A 16 5.32 -7.27 -5.29
CA ASN A 16 5.15 -8.65 -4.83
C ASN A 16 4.39 -8.78 -3.49
N GLY A 17 3.85 -7.68 -2.95
CA GLY A 17 3.00 -7.68 -1.77
C GLY A 17 1.61 -8.25 -2.05
N TYR A 18 0.83 -8.53 -1.01
CA TYR A 18 -0.49 -9.17 -1.13
C TYR A 18 -1.45 -8.38 -2.03
N VAL A 19 -1.74 -7.13 -1.70
CA VAL A 19 -2.62 -6.24 -2.49
C VAL A 19 -1.95 -5.87 -3.82
N ALA A 20 -0.66 -5.50 -3.76
CA ALA A 20 0.09 -5.09 -4.94
C ALA A 20 0.13 -6.15 -6.04
N SER A 21 0.21 -7.43 -5.69
CA SER A 21 0.22 -8.52 -6.67
C SER A 21 -1.08 -8.59 -7.47
N TRP A 22 -2.23 -8.35 -6.83
CA TRP A 22 -3.52 -8.27 -7.50
C TRP A 22 -3.63 -7.03 -8.39
N LEU A 23 -3.15 -5.88 -7.90
CA LEU A 23 -3.07 -4.67 -8.71
C LEU A 23 -2.19 -4.88 -9.95
N VAL A 24 -0.99 -5.45 -9.79
CA VAL A 24 -0.10 -5.79 -10.91
C VAL A 24 -0.82 -6.73 -11.89
N LYS A 25 -1.46 -7.78 -11.40
CA LYS A 25 -2.22 -8.70 -12.25
C LYS A 25 -3.30 -7.96 -13.05
N ARG A 26 -4.09 -7.10 -12.40
CA ARG A 26 -5.14 -6.32 -13.06
C ARG A 26 -4.58 -5.41 -14.15
N LEU A 27 -3.50 -4.69 -13.85
CA LEU A 27 -2.84 -3.81 -14.83
C LEU A 27 -2.31 -4.58 -16.04
N LEU A 28 -1.75 -5.78 -15.81
CA LEU A 28 -1.29 -6.68 -16.87
C LEU A 28 -2.44 -7.23 -17.71
N ASP A 29 -3.56 -7.63 -17.07
CA ASP A 29 -4.76 -8.10 -17.77
C ASP A 29 -5.36 -6.98 -18.65
N ASP A 30 -5.27 -5.73 -18.21
CA ASP A 30 -5.67 -4.53 -18.96
C ASP A 30 -4.65 -4.12 -20.06
N GLY A 31 -3.59 -4.89 -20.27
CA GLY A 31 -2.61 -4.71 -21.34
C GLY A 31 -1.52 -3.68 -21.07
N LEU A 32 -1.38 -3.19 -19.83
CA LEU A 32 -0.38 -2.17 -19.50
C LEU A 32 1.02 -2.76 -19.29
N THR A 33 2.03 -1.92 -19.49
CA THR A 33 3.40 -2.22 -19.05
C THR A 33 3.57 -1.81 -17.60
N VAL A 34 3.91 -2.76 -16.73
CA VAL A 34 4.09 -2.53 -15.29
C VAL A 34 5.59 -2.50 -14.94
N HIS A 35 6.03 -1.39 -14.35
CA HIS A 35 7.33 -1.29 -13.70
C HIS A 35 7.18 -1.72 -12.24
N ALA A 36 7.52 -2.96 -11.96
CA ALA A 36 7.37 -3.60 -10.66
C ALA A 36 8.61 -3.33 -9.77
N ALA A 37 8.50 -2.39 -8.84
CA ALA A 37 9.59 -2.11 -7.90
C ALA A 37 9.51 -3.06 -6.70
N VAL A 38 10.55 -3.85 -6.51
CA VAL A 38 10.70 -4.84 -5.44
C VAL A 38 12.08 -4.73 -4.79
N ARG A 39 12.24 -5.17 -3.54
CA ARG A 39 13.53 -5.10 -2.85
C ARG A 39 14.62 -5.96 -3.49
N ASN A 40 14.25 -7.13 -3.99
CA ASN A 40 15.16 -8.03 -4.70
C ASN A 40 14.47 -8.63 -5.93
N PRO A 41 14.77 -8.14 -7.14
CA PRO A 41 14.20 -8.65 -8.39
C PRO A 41 14.74 -10.04 -8.80
N ASN A 42 15.73 -10.57 -8.09
CA ASN A 42 16.30 -11.90 -8.33
C ASN A 42 15.75 -12.97 -7.38
N ASP A 43 14.86 -12.62 -6.45
CA ASP A 43 14.22 -13.57 -5.55
C ASP A 43 13.02 -14.23 -6.24
N GLU A 44 13.30 -15.28 -7.00
CA GLU A 44 12.30 -16.02 -7.79
C GLU A 44 11.11 -16.48 -6.94
N LYS A 45 11.33 -16.90 -5.70
CA LYS A 45 10.24 -17.33 -4.81
C LYS A 45 9.22 -16.22 -4.55
N LYS A 46 9.67 -14.97 -4.58
CA LYS A 46 8.83 -13.81 -4.32
C LYS A 46 8.22 -13.16 -5.56
N ILE A 47 8.75 -13.44 -6.76
CA ILE A 47 8.28 -12.79 -8.00
C ILE A 47 7.71 -13.75 -9.05
N ALA A 48 7.86 -15.08 -8.89
CA ALA A 48 7.41 -16.07 -9.87
C ALA A 48 5.92 -15.91 -10.23
N HIS A 49 5.06 -15.65 -9.25
CA HIS A 49 3.62 -15.43 -9.48
C HIS A 49 3.32 -14.21 -10.35
N LEU A 50 4.16 -13.16 -10.29
CA LEU A 50 4.02 -11.98 -11.15
C LEU A 50 4.48 -12.27 -12.58
N LYS A 51 5.55 -13.05 -12.74
CA LYS A 51 6.00 -13.52 -14.05
C LYS A 51 4.95 -14.41 -14.71
N GLU A 52 4.33 -15.29 -13.92
CA GLU A 52 3.24 -16.16 -14.39
C GLU A 52 2.01 -15.34 -14.80
N ALA A 53 1.63 -14.32 -14.01
CA ALA A 53 0.55 -13.41 -14.35
C ALA A 53 0.83 -12.69 -15.68
N ALA A 54 2.05 -12.17 -15.86
CA ALA A 54 2.45 -11.51 -17.10
C ALA A 54 2.42 -12.45 -18.31
N ALA A 55 2.86 -13.71 -18.14
CA ALA A 55 2.82 -14.71 -19.22
C ALA A 55 1.39 -15.08 -19.68
N LYS A 56 0.38 -14.84 -18.82
CA LYS A 56 -1.04 -15.15 -19.09
C LYS A 56 -1.86 -13.93 -19.50
N SER A 57 -1.27 -12.75 -19.57
CA SER A 57 -1.93 -11.48 -19.88
C SER A 57 -1.38 -10.83 -21.15
N SER A 58 -2.03 -9.77 -21.63
CA SER A 58 -1.56 -8.98 -22.78
C SER A 58 -0.54 -7.90 -22.39
N GLY A 59 -0.38 -7.61 -21.11
CA GLY A 59 0.56 -6.61 -20.61
C GLY A 59 2.00 -7.13 -20.46
N GLN A 60 2.88 -6.24 -20.04
CA GLN A 60 4.29 -6.55 -19.84
C GLN A 60 4.74 -6.17 -18.43
N ILE A 61 5.71 -6.88 -17.87
CA ILE A 61 6.29 -6.56 -16.57
C ILE A 61 7.79 -6.36 -16.68
N LYS A 62 8.30 -5.31 -16.03
CA LYS A 62 9.73 -5.06 -15.85
C LYS A 62 10.01 -4.91 -14.36
N PHE A 63 11.02 -5.63 -13.86
CA PHE A 63 11.38 -5.57 -12.45
C PHE A 63 12.48 -4.57 -12.19
N PHE A 64 12.34 -3.79 -11.13
CA PHE A 64 13.29 -2.79 -10.66
C PHE A 64 13.60 -3.00 -9.19
N VAL A 65 14.80 -2.60 -8.76
CA VAL A 65 15.10 -2.50 -7.34
C VAL A 65 14.40 -1.28 -6.77
N GLY A 66 13.61 -1.47 -5.70
CA GLY A 66 12.96 -0.40 -4.97
C GLY A 66 12.95 -0.71 -3.47
N ASP A 67 13.69 0.09 -2.71
CA ASP A 67 13.75 -0.01 -1.25
C ASP A 67 13.25 1.31 -0.66
N LEU A 68 12.13 1.26 0.07
CA LEU A 68 11.50 2.44 0.66
C LEU A 68 12.44 3.24 1.57
N LEU A 69 13.40 2.57 2.21
CA LEU A 69 14.31 3.21 3.15
C LEU A 69 15.58 3.74 2.49
N LYS A 70 15.72 3.58 1.16
CA LYS A 70 16.84 4.12 0.38
C LYS A 70 16.36 5.26 -0.52
N PRO A 71 16.70 6.53 -0.20
CA PRO A 71 16.35 7.66 -1.05
C PRO A 71 16.75 7.45 -2.51
N GLY A 72 15.85 7.80 -3.43
CA GLY A 72 16.08 7.72 -4.87
C GLY A 72 16.04 6.32 -5.48
N SER A 73 15.94 5.24 -4.68
CA SER A 73 15.93 3.86 -5.20
C SER A 73 14.76 3.55 -6.15
N CYS A 74 13.68 4.32 -6.05
CA CYS A 74 12.49 4.15 -6.90
C CYS A 74 12.53 4.94 -8.21
N LYS A 75 13.47 5.87 -8.41
CA LYS A 75 13.51 6.75 -9.59
C LYS A 75 13.55 5.98 -10.91
N ALA A 76 14.46 5.02 -11.04
CA ALA A 76 14.59 4.26 -12.26
C ALA A 76 13.32 3.50 -12.66
N ALA A 77 12.52 3.06 -11.66
CA ALA A 77 11.24 2.44 -11.92
C ALA A 77 10.16 3.44 -12.37
N MET A 78 10.30 4.72 -12.03
CA MET A 78 9.36 5.79 -12.40
C MET A 78 9.63 6.39 -13.78
N GLU A 79 10.82 6.19 -14.35
CA GLU A 79 11.20 6.72 -15.64
C GLU A 79 10.17 6.36 -16.73
N GLY A 80 9.61 7.38 -17.38
CA GLY A 80 8.59 7.25 -18.41
C GLY A 80 7.17 6.94 -17.91
N CYS A 81 6.99 6.70 -16.61
CA CYS A 81 5.66 6.47 -16.01
C CYS A 81 4.95 7.79 -15.75
N GLU A 82 3.67 7.88 -16.11
CA GLU A 82 2.79 8.99 -15.70
C GLU A 82 2.04 8.68 -14.39
N LEU A 83 1.86 7.40 -14.08
CA LEU A 83 1.10 6.92 -12.94
C LEU A 83 1.98 6.04 -12.03
N VAL A 84 1.99 6.38 -10.75
CA VAL A 84 2.73 5.66 -9.71
C VAL A 84 1.75 5.16 -8.65
N TYR A 85 1.72 3.86 -8.42
CA TYR A 85 1.01 3.23 -7.31
C TYR A 85 1.98 2.95 -6.16
N HIS A 86 1.85 3.71 -5.09
CA HIS A 86 2.61 3.47 -3.88
C HIS A 86 1.84 2.56 -2.92
N THR A 87 2.03 1.25 -3.10
CA THR A 87 1.38 0.21 -2.28
C THR A 87 2.29 -0.36 -1.19
N ALA A 88 3.59 -0.15 -1.32
CA ALA A 88 4.55 -0.63 -0.34
C ALA A 88 4.38 0.09 1.01
N SER A 89 4.29 -0.69 2.07
CA SER A 89 4.34 -0.19 3.44
C SER A 89 5.16 -1.17 4.27
N PRO A 90 6.06 -0.70 5.13
CA PRO A 90 6.68 -1.55 6.10
C PRO A 90 5.60 -2.16 7.00
N PHE A 91 5.65 -3.45 7.18
CA PHE A 91 4.76 -4.16 8.09
C PHE A 91 5.57 -5.16 8.89
N THR A 92 5.40 -5.13 10.21
CA THR A 92 5.91 -6.12 11.14
C THR A 92 4.83 -6.51 12.14
N THR A 93 4.77 -7.79 12.49
CA THR A 93 3.81 -8.33 13.47
C THR A 93 4.32 -8.25 14.90
N THR A 94 5.64 -8.16 15.06
CA THR A 94 6.29 -8.08 16.39
C THR A 94 7.03 -6.76 16.48
N VAL A 95 6.50 -5.83 17.24
CA VAL A 95 7.02 -4.47 17.40
C VAL A 95 7.59 -4.31 18.79
N LYS A 96 8.87 -3.98 18.88
CA LYS A 96 9.55 -3.66 20.16
C LYS A 96 9.67 -2.15 20.35
N ASP A 97 9.95 -1.43 19.26
CA ASP A 97 10.07 0.03 19.26
C ASP A 97 9.15 0.57 18.15
N PRO A 98 7.89 0.95 18.47
CA PRO A 98 6.93 1.42 17.47
C PRO A 98 7.42 2.61 16.66
N GLN A 99 8.20 3.52 17.27
CA GLN A 99 8.75 4.67 16.55
C GLN A 99 9.66 4.23 15.41
N LYS A 100 10.65 3.35 15.71
CA LYS A 100 11.66 2.92 14.74
C LYS A 100 11.17 1.85 13.77
N GLU A 101 10.23 1.00 14.21
CA GLU A 101 9.84 -0.18 13.44
C GLU A 101 8.55 0.01 12.62
N LEU A 102 7.72 0.99 12.99
CA LEU A 102 6.47 1.31 12.29
C LEU A 102 6.45 2.75 11.75
N ILE A 103 6.58 3.75 12.63
CA ILE A 103 6.33 5.15 12.27
C ILE A 103 7.41 5.66 11.33
N ASP A 104 8.67 5.59 11.74
CA ASP A 104 9.78 6.08 10.92
C ASP A 104 9.83 5.44 9.54
N PRO A 105 9.73 4.09 9.41
CA PRO A 105 9.72 3.46 8.10
C PRO A 105 8.49 3.82 7.25
N ALA A 106 7.32 3.98 7.85
CA ALA A 106 6.11 4.36 7.11
C ALA A 106 6.19 5.79 6.57
N VAL A 107 6.60 6.75 7.42
CA VAL A 107 6.72 8.17 7.04
C VAL A 107 7.88 8.38 6.06
N LYS A 108 9.08 7.88 6.40
CA LYS A 108 10.28 8.03 5.55
C LYS A 108 10.13 7.29 4.23
N GLY A 109 9.51 6.10 4.24
CA GLY A 109 9.24 5.33 3.04
C GLY A 109 8.32 6.08 2.07
N THR A 110 7.22 6.63 2.58
CA THR A 110 6.31 7.48 1.81
C THR A 110 7.03 8.72 1.27
N GLU A 111 7.77 9.43 2.13
CA GLU A 111 8.55 10.60 1.73
C GLU A 111 9.54 10.27 0.61
N ASN A 112 10.31 9.19 0.71
CA ASN A 112 11.31 8.81 -0.29
C ASN A 112 10.68 8.51 -1.65
N VAL A 113 9.53 7.83 -1.68
CA VAL A 113 8.83 7.52 -2.93
C VAL A 113 8.26 8.79 -3.56
N LEU A 114 7.60 9.65 -2.79
CA LEU A 114 6.96 10.85 -3.32
C LEU A 114 7.99 11.92 -3.74
N ARG A 115 9.11 12.04 -3.03
CA ARG A 115 10.23 12.88 -3.49
C ARG A 115 10.80 12.37 -4.81
N SER A 116 10.95 11.05 -4.96
CA SER A 116 11.37 10.47 -6.25
C SER A 116 10.37 10.79 -7.36
N ALA A 117 9.07 10.77 -7.09
CA ALA A 117 8.04 11.17 -8.05
C ALA A 117 8.15 12.65 -8.44
N THR A 118 8.50 13.54 -7.50
CA THR A 118 8.71 14.97 -7.80
C THR A 118 9.95 15.22 -8.67
N GLU A 119 10.95 14.35 -8.57
CA GLU A 119 12.21 14.46 -9.34
C GLU A 119 12.13 13.82 -10.73
N VAL A 120 11.06 13.07 -11.04
CA VAL A 120 10.84 12.44 -12.35
C VAL A 120 9.73 13.20 -13.11
N ASP A 121 10.11 13.90 -14.17
CA ASP A 121 9.20 14.83 -14.88
C ASP A 121 8.02 14.15 -15.59
N SER A 122 8.09 12.83 -15.84
CA SER A 122 6.98 12.10 -16.48
C SER A 122 5.81 11.84 -15.54
N VAL A 123 6.02 11.85 -14.21
CA VAL A 123 4.96 11.51 -13.23
C VAL A 123 3.92 12.62 -13.17
N LYS A 124 2.65 12.23 -13.36
CA LYS A 124 1.48 13.13 -13.30
C LYS A 124 0.53 12.81 -12.14
N ARG A 125 0.52 11.57 -11.66
CA ARG A 125 -0.33 11.12 -10.56
C ARG A 125 0.36 10.09 -9.69
N VAL A 126 0.21 10.25 -8.39
CA VAL A 126 0.60 9.24 -7.39
C VAL A 126 -0.66 8.76 -6.66
N VAL A 127 -0.87 7.43 -6.65
CA VAL A 127 -1.92 6.78 -5.88
C VAL A 127 -1.29 6.09 -4.67
N VAL A 128 -1.62 6.54 -3.47
CA VAL A 128 -1.08 5.99 -2.22
C VAL A 128 -2.10 5.03 -1.60
N THR A 129 -1.67 3.80 -1.40
CA THR A 129 -2.43 2.82 -0.61
C THR A 129 -2.32 3.17 0.87
N SER A 130 -3.34 3.85 1.36
CA SER A 130 -3.49 4.20 2.77
C SER A 130 -4.36 3.18 3.51
N SER A 131 -5.04 3.58 4.54
CA SER A 131 -5.87 2.71 5.38
C SER A 131 -6.99 3.52 6.03
N CYS A 132 -8.13 2.90 6.28
CA CYS A 132 -9.15 3.46 7.16
C CYS A 132 -8.60 3.82 8.56
N ALA A 133 -7.49 3.19 8.96
CA ALA A 133 -6.75 3.52 10.18
C ALA A 133 -6.17 4.95 10.19
N ALA A 134 -6.03 5.61 9.04
CA ALA A 134 -5.69 7.02 8.97
C ALA A 134 -6.89 7.95 9.24
N ILE A 135 -8.11 7.42 9.12
CA ILE A 135 -9.37 8.14 9.33
C ILE A 135 -9.84 7.99 10.78
N TYR A 136 -9.78 6.78 11.35
CA TYR A 136 -10.23 6.50 12.72
C TYR A 136 -9.34 5.46 13.41
N GLY A 137 -9.30 5.51 14.75
CA GLY A 137 -8.63 4.53 15.61
C GLY A 137 -9.61 3.51 16.16
N ASP A 138 -10.68 3.98 16.75
CA ASP A 138 -11.68 3.16 17.42
C ASP A 138 -13.07 3.31 16.82
N ALA A 139 -13.94 2.29 17.00
CA ALA A 139 -15.33 2.33 16.54
C ALA A 139 -16.12 3.48 17.13
N ILE A 140 -15.77 3.96 18.35
CA ILE A 140 -16.41 5.11 19.00
C ILE A 140 -16.19 6.42 18.21
N ASP A 141 -15.13 6.52 17.43
CA ASP A 141 -14.85 7.69 16.61
C ASP A 141 -15.95 7.94 15.58
N THR A 142 -16.65 6.86 15.15
CA THR A 142 -17.82 6.99 14.27
C THR A 142 -18.96 7.78 14.92
N VAL A 143 -19.18 7.58 16.22
CA VAL A 143 -20.22 8.28 16.96
C VAL A 143 -19.91 9.77 17.09
N ASN A 144 -18.63 10.10 17.20
CA ASN A 144 -18.14 11.46 17.33
C ASN A 144 -17.97 12.18 15.98
N ALA A 145 -18.06 11.43 14.87
CA ALA A 145 -17.91 11.99 13.53
C ALA A 145 -19.12 12.83 13.12
N PRO A 146 -18.95 13.87 12.29
CA PRO A 146 -20.04 14.67 11.77
C PRO A 146 -21.10 13.81 11.06
N GLY A 147 -22.35 13.89 11.52
CA GLY A 147 -23.44 13.08 10.98
C GLY A 147 -23.32 11.57 11.21
N GLY A 148 -22.44 11.12 12.14
CA GLY A 148 -22.21 9.69 12.43
C GLY A 148 -21.54 8.93 11.28
N LYS A 149 -20.83 9.62 10.38
CA LYS A 149 -20.15 9.03 9.21
C LYS A 149 -18.68 9.40 9.19
N LEU A 150 -17.84 8.40 8.95
CA LEU A 150 -16.41 8.57 8.67
C LEU A 150 -16.21 8.78 7.18
N THR A 151 -15.47 9.83 6.82
CA THR A 151 -15.11 10.16 5.44
C THR A 151 -13.60 10.44 5.36
N GLU A 152 -13.07 10.56 4.16
CA GLU A 152 -11.66 10.88 3.89
C GLU A 152 -11.27 12.31 4.34
N GLU A 153 -12.23 13.14 4.72
CA GLU A 153 -11.98 14.48 5.31
C GLU A 153 -11.60 14.41 6.78
N ILE A 154 -11.85 13.26 7.43
CA ILE A 154 -11.61 13.05 8.85
C ILE A 154 -10.23 12.41 9.04
N TRP A 155 -9.54 12.87 10.07
CA TRP A 155 -8.28 12.29 10.49
C TRP A 155 -8.41 11.55 11.81
N ASN A 156 -7.71 10.41 11.89
CA ASN A 156 -7.54 9.70 13.15
C ASN A 156 -6.78 10.60 14.16
N THR A 157 -7.42 10.93 15.27
CA THR A 157 -6.87 11.72 16.38
C THR A 157 -6.79 10.95 17.68
N THR A 158 -7.22 9.70 17.71
CA THR A 158 -7.29 8.85 18.89
C THR A 158 -6.08 7.94 19.04
N SER A 159 -5.37 7.62 17.93
CA SER A 159 -4.17 6.80 17.97
C SER A 159 -2.92 7.62 18.33
N SER A 160 -1.99 6.98 19.02
CA SER A 160 -0.70 7.54 19.44
C SER A 160 0.42 6.50 19.33
N LEU A 161 1.63 6.89 19.72
CA LEU A 161 2.76 5.96 19.81
C LEU A 161 2.50 4.81 20.79
N GLU A 162 1.81 5.09 21.90
CA GLU A 162 1.49 4.16 22.97
C GLU A 162 0.17 3.42 22.73
N TYR A 163 -0.71 4.00 21.92
CA TYR A 163 -2.04 3.46 21.66
C TYR A 163 -2.29 3.29 20.16
N GLN A 164 -2.41 2.06 19.70
CA GLN A 164 -2.60 1.71 18.28
C GLN A 164 -1.50 2.30 17.37
N PRO A 165 -0.21 2.03 17.61
CA PRO A 165 0.90 2.64 16.88
C PRO A 165 0.87 2.35 15.37
N TYR A 166 0.27 1.26 14.93
CA TYR A 166 0.04 1.00 13.51
C TYR A 166 -0.89 2.05 12.88
N SER A 167 -2.06 2.29 13.50
CA SER A 167 -3.01 3.31 13.03
C SER A 167 -2.37 4.69 13.04
N PHE A 168 -1.62 5.01 14.07
CA PHE A 168 -0.84 6.24 14.15
C PHE A 168 0.17 6.36 13.02
N SER A 169 0.90 5.29 12.69
CA SER A 169 1.85 5.28 11.58
C SER A 169 1.19 5.56 10.23
N LYS A 170 -0.02 5.02 9.99
CA LYS A 170 -0.80 5.26 8.77
C LYS A 170 -1.27 6.69 8.68
N THR A 171 -1.75 7.26 9.79
CA THR A 171 -2.14 8.67 9.86
C THR A 171 -0.99 9.60 9.51
N LEU A 172 0.19 9.37 10.10
CA LEU A 172 1.36 10.21 9.85
C LEU A 172 1.90 10.07 8.43
N ALA A 173 1.92 8.84 7.89
CA ALA A 173 2.37 8.58 6.52
C ALA A 173 1.46 9.26 5.49
N GLU A 174 0.13 9.20 5.66
CA GLU A 174 -0.80 9.86 4.75
C GLU A 174 -0.74 11.38 4.88
N LYS A 175 -0.65 11.92 6.09
CA LYS A 175 -0.43 13.37 6.29
C LYS A 175 0.84 13.84 5.61
N LYS A 176 1.94 13.06 5.68
CA LYS A 176 3.19 13.37 4.97
C LYS A 176 2.99 13.33 3.45
N ALA A 177 2.20 12.40 2.93
CA ALA A 177 1.89 12.35 1.50
C ALA A 177 1.17 13.62 1.03
N TRP A 178 0.14 14.06 1.76
CA TRP A 178 -0.59 15.30 1.46
C TRP A 178 0.26 16.56 1.63
N GLU A 179 1.16 16.61 2.63
CA GLU A 179 2.13 17.70 2.79
C GLU A 179 3.01 17.83 1.55
N LEU A 180 3.57 16.71 1.07
CA LEU A 180 4.43 16.70 -0.12
C LEU A 180 3.63 17.04 -1.39
N ALA A 181 2.42 16.53 -1.54
CA ALA A 181 1.59 16.85 -2.68
C ALA A 181 1.27 18.35 -2.76
N LYS A 182 1.02 19.01 -1.63
CA LYS A 182 0.74 20.45 -1.56
C LYS A 182 1.97 21.33 -1.79
N SER A 183 3.18 20.78 -1.67
CA SER A 183 4.43 21.53 -1.82
C SER A 183 4.95 21.59 -3.26
N GLN A 184 4.24 21.03 -4.23
CA GLN A 184 4.62 20.94 -5.64
C GLN A 184 3.38 20.96 -6.55
N ASP A 185 3.57 21.12 -7.86
CA ASP A 185 2.52 21.23 -8.88
C ASP A 185 2.68 20.23 -10.05
N LYS A 186 3.65 19.30 -9.98
CA LYS A 186 3.97 18.35 -11.06
C LYS A 186 3.00 17.19 -11.15
N TRP A 187 2.52 16.69 -10.01
CA TRP A 187 1.64 15.52 -9.93
C TRP A 187 0.54 15.73 -8.89
N ASP A 188 -0.58 15.10 -9.14
CA ASP A 188 -1.69 15.06 -8.18
C ASP A 188 -1.63 13.78 -7.31
N LEU A 189 -2.22 13.86 -6.10
CA LEU A 189 -2.29 12.75 -5.14
C LEU A 189 -3.72 12.22 -5.06
N VAL A 190 -3.81 10.88 -5.04
CA VAL A 190 -5.02 10.15 -4.64
C VAL A 190 -4.65 9.20 -3.51
N THR A 191 -5.45 9.14 -2.46
CA THR A 191 -5.31 8.14 -1.40
C THR A 191 -6.45 7.12 -1.46
N VAL A 192 -6.15 5.86 -1.19
CA VAL A 192 -7.13 4.78 -1.10
C VAL A 192 -7.10 4.23 0.33
N ASN A 193 -8.13 4.57 1.12
CA ASN A 193 -8.22 4.23 2.53
C ASN A 193 -8.95 2.89 2.73
N MET A 194 -8.21 1.79 2.55
CA MET A 194 -8.75 0.44 2.62
C MET A 194 -9.11 0.04 4.06
N SER A 195 -10.19 -0.71 4.20
CA SER A 195 -10.50 -1.48 5.40
C SER A 195 -9.67 -2.78 5.47
N LEU A 196 -10.06 -3.76 6.30
CA LEU A 196 -9.36 -5.03 6.37
C LEU A 196 -9.53 -5.79 5.05
N VAL A 197 -8.43 -5.90 4.29
CA VAL A 197 -8.43 -6.54 2.97
C VAL A 197 -8.36 -8.06 3.14
N MET A 198 -9.35 -8.77 2.61
CA MET A 198 -9.43 -10.23 2.63
C MET A 198 -9.50 -10.80 1.22
N GLY A 199 -9.28 -12.08 1.06
CA GLY A 199 -9.37 -12.76 -0.24
C GLY A 199 -8.14 -13.63 -0.55
N PRO A 200 -8.11 -14.27 -1.72
CA PRO A 200 -7.05 -15.21 -2.07
C PRO A 200 -5.71 -14.48 -2.28
N ALA A 201 -4.62 -15.08 -1.82
CA ALA A 201 -3.28 -14.59 -2.13
C ALA A 201 -2.78 -15.22 -3.43
N LEU A 202 -2.19 -14.43 -4.33
CA LEU A 202 -1.53 -14.94 -5.55
C LEU A 202 -0.23 -15.70 -5.25
N ASN A 203 0.38 -15.43 -4.08
CA ASN A 203 1.55 -16.15 -3.59
C ASN A 203 1.34 -16.57 -2.12
N PRO A 204 0.49 -17.58 -1.84
CA PRO A 204 0.08 -17.94 -0.47
C PRO A 204 1.24 -18.44 0.40
N GLY A 205 2.28 -19.03 -0.21
CA GLY A 205 3.45 -19.56 0.51
C GLY A 205 4.44 -18.48 0.99
N ASN A 206 4.38 -17.27 0.44
CA ASN A 206 5.34 -16.20 0.71
C ASN A 206 4.69 -14.88 1.13
N THR A 207 3.40 -14.87 1.45
CA THR A 207 2.73 -13.66 1.91
C THR A 207 2.92 -13.46 3.42
N THR A 208 3.26 -12.23 3.81
CA THR A 208 3.36 -11.76 5.20
C THR A 208 2.18 -10.86 5.58
N SER A 209 1.09 -10.87 4.80
CA SER A 209 -0.08 -10.05 5.06
C SER A 209 -0.70 -10.36 6.43
N ALA A 210 -1.01 -9.32 7.22
CA ALA A 210 -1.73 -9.45 8.48
C ALA A 210 -3.09 -10.16 8.30
N SER A 211 -3.80 -9.83 7.23
CA SER A 211 -5.10 -10.43 6.90
C SER A 211 -4.99 -11.95 6.74
N ILE A 212 -4.00 -12.41 5.99
CA ILE A 212 -3.76 -13.84 5.79
C ILE A 212 -3.33 -14.50 7.10
N ASN A 213 -2.53 -13.83 7.92
CA ASN A 213 -2.13 -14.36 9.22
C ASN A 213 -3.32 -14.49 10.18
N ILE A 214 -4.25 -13.55 10.21
CA ILE A 214 -5.49 -13.65 10.99
C ILE A 214 -6.29 -14.88 10.56
N LEU A 215 -6.45 -15.13 9.26
CA LEU A 215 -7.14 -16.33 8.75
C LEU A 215 -6.42 -17.62 9.15
N LYS A 216 -5.08 -17.65 9.11
CA LYS A 216 -4.29 -18.80 9.56
C LYS A 216 -4.46 -19.05 11.06
N MET A 217 -4.47 -18.02 11.89
CA MET A 217 -4.69 -18.14 13.35
C MET A 217 -6.08 -18.69 13.65
N LEU A 218 -7.12 -18.19 12.96
CA LEU A 218 -8.49 -18.66 13.10
C LEU A 218 -8.63 -20.13 12.68
N GLY A 219 -8.11 -20.47 11.49
CA GLY A 219 -8.18 -21.83 10.94
C GLY A 219 -7.22 -22.81 11.62
N GLY A 220 -6.10 -22.35 12.14
CA GLY A 220 -5.07 -23.13 12.83
C GLY A 220 -5.41 -23.51 14.27
N GLY A 221 -6.52 -23.00 14.81
CA GLY A 221 -6.96 -23.29 16.17
C GLY A 221 -6.24 -22.50 17.25
N GLU A 222 -5.45 -21.49 16.90
CA GLU A 222 -4.79 -20.60 17.89
C GLU A 222 -5.81 -19.81 18.73
N MET A 223 -7.02 -19.58 18.16
CA MET A 223 -8.13 -18.89 18.84
C MET A 223 -9.16 -19.86 19.45
N LYS A 224 -8.82 -21.12 19.69
CA LYS A 224 -9.76 -22.12 20.25
C LYS A 224 -10.28 -21.77 21.65
N MET A 225 -9.58 -20.92 22.40
CA MET A 225 -10.02 -20.43 23.72
C MET A 225 -11.04 -19.29 23.63
N GLY A 226 -11.30 -18.77 22.43
CA GLY A 226 -12.25 -17.71 22.14
C GLY A 226 -11.69 -16.71 21.12
N ALA A 227 -12.57 -16.16 20.30
CA ALA A 227 -12.25 -15.07 19.41
C ALA A 227 -12.78 -13.74 19.97
N PRO A 228 -12.06 -12.63 19.86
CA PRO A 228 -12.57 -11.34 20.30
C PRO A 228 -13.79 -10.93 19.46
N ARG A 229 -14.79 -10.34 20.11
CA ARG A 229 -15.94 -9.77 19.42
C ARG A 229 -15.53 -8.41 18.83
N MET A 230 -15.21 -8.40 17.54
CA MET A 230 -14.80 -7.19 16.84
C MET A 230 -15.72 -6.94 15.63
N GLY A 231 -16.09 -5.67 15.42
CA GLY A 231 -16.69 -5.21 14.18
C GLY A 231 -15.60 -4.53 13.34
N VAL A 232 -15.38 -5.00 12.12
CA VAL A 232 -14.41 -4.40 11.17
C VAL A 232 -15.04 -4.33 9.79
N GLY A 233 -14.72 -3.28 9.04
CA GLY A 233 -15.00 -3.24 7.60
C GLY A 233 -14.14 -4.25 6.87
N LEU A 234 -14.73 -4.95 5.91
CA LEU A 234 -14.02 -5.92 5.05
C LEU A 234 -14.13 -5.48 3.61
N VAL A 235 -13.07 -5.73 2.83
CA VAL A 235 -13.06 -5.56 1.38
C VAL A 235 -12.30 -6.71 0.72
N ASP A 236 -12.78 -7.19 -0.41
CA ASP A 236 -12.07 -8.22 -1.16
C ASP A 236 -10.84 -7.61 -1.85
N VAL A 237 -9.73 -8.32 -1.83
CA VAL A 237 -8.47 -7.86 -2.43
C VAL A 237 -8.59 -7.61 -3.94
N ARG A 238 -9.53 -8.29 -4.62
CA ARG A 238 -9.80 -8.12 -6.04
C ARG A 238 -10.59 -6.85 -6.35
N ASP A 239 -11.36 -6.37 -5.38
CA ASP A 239 -12.11 -5.10 -5.50
C ASP A 239 -11.22 -3.89 -5.16
N VAL A 240 -10.15 -4.12 -4.38
CA VAL A 240 -9.15 -3.08 -4.08
C VAL A 240 -8.19 -2.85 -5.25
N ALA A 241 -7.97 -3.84 -6.11
CA ALA A 241 -6.96 -3.86 -7.17
C ALA A 241 -7.35 -3.09 -8.48
#